data_705e3864f9bf29b14cef3c0de201b46a
#
_entry.id   705e3864f9bf29b14cef3c0de201b46a
#
_cell.length_a   1.000
_cell.length_b   1.000
_cell.length_c   1.000
_cell.angle_alpha   90.00
_cell.angle_beta   90.00
_cell.angle_gamma   90.00
#
_symmetry.space_group_name_H-M   'P 1'
#
loop_
_entity.id
_entity.type
_entity.pdbx_description
1 polymer ?
#
loop_
_entity_poly.entity_id
_entity_poly.type
_entity_poly.pdbx_seq_one_letter_code
_entity_poly.pdbx_strand_id
1 'polypeptide(L)'
;MSGKPAARLGDPTSCPLPGHGTNPIASGSPDVNFDGLPAARMTDKSACGSPITGGVSSTVFINGLNAATIDSTGAHGNIIIGGSGTVIIGDTFVPAPFSGLLPMPVHFSDKLKLINETTGEPMPNHGYAIQRADGSIEEGVSDAQGFTHMISSHLAENIKLFVED
;
A
#
# COMPACT_ATOMS: atom_id res chain seq x y z
N MET A 1 -4.04 17.95 0.73
CA MET A 1 -3.39 17.34 1.92
C MET A 1 -3.11 18.45 2.91
N SER A 2 -3.70 18.39 4.09
CA SER A 2 -3.50 19.38 5.17
C SER A 2 -2.44 18.87 6.14
N GLY A 3 -1.21 18.73 5.67
CA GLY A 3 -0.09 18.35 6.52
C GLY A 3 0.79 19.57 6.80
N LYS A 4 1.49 19.54 7.95
CA LYS A 4 2.46 20.55 8.35
C LYS A 4 3.86 19.95 8.38
N PRO A 5 4.91 20.72 8.05
CA PRO A 5 6.29 20.29 8.24
C PRO A 5 6.55 19.83 9.67
N ALA A 6 7.18 18.66 9.81
CA ALA A 6 7.56 18.11 11.11
C ALA A 6 8.65 18.97 11.76
N ALA A 7 8.54 19.20 13.07
CA ALA A 7 9.55 19.94 13.81
C ALA A 7 10.68 19.01 14.31
N ARG A 8 11.91 19.55 14.39
CA ARG A 8 13.13 18.82 14.73
C ARG A 8 13.99 19.61 15.71
N LEU A 9 14.90 18.94 16.35
CA LEU A 9 15.98 19.59 17.09
C LEU A 9 16.68 20.62 16.22
N GLY A 10 16.89 21.82 16.72
CA GLY A 10 17.51 22.92 15.99
C GLY A 10 16.57 23.78 15.17
N ASP A 11 15.34 23.36 14.91
CA ASP A 11 14.36 24.17 14.19
C ASP A 11 13.97 25.41 15.02
N PRO A 12 13.77 26.58 14.35
CA PRO A 12 13.57 27.84 15.05
C PRO A 12 12.17 27.97 15.67
N THR A 13 12.15 28.56 16.87
CA THR A 13 10.93 29.01 17.54
C THR A 13 10.98 30.52 17.73
N SER A 14 9.82 31.18 17.65
CA SER A 14 9.67 32.62 17.95
C SER A 14 9.02 32.75 19.33
N CYS A 15 9.74 33.30 20.30
CA CYS A 15 9.25 33.48 21.67
C CYS A 15 8.94 34.96 21.94
N PRO A 16 7.72 35.30 22.42
CA PRO A 16 7.30 36.67 22.64
C PRO A 16 7.85 37.29 23.94
N LEU A 17 8.41 36.46 24.84
CA LEU A 17 8.94 36.98 26.10
C LEU A 17 10.17 37.87 25.88
N PRO A 18 10.28 38.97 26.62
CA PRO A 18 11.47 39.86 26.53
C PRO A 18 12.78 39.12 26.72
N GLY A 19 13.71 39.30 25.81
CA GLY A 19 15.02 38.66 25.83
C GLY A 19 15.11 37.24 25.28
N HIS A 20 13.98 36.62 24.94
CA HIS A 20 13.94 35.25 24.40
C HIS A 20 14.09 35.21 22.88
N GLY A 21 13.37 36.08 22.15
CA GLY A 21 13.46 36.21 20.70
C GLY A 21 13.30 34.92 19.91
N THR A 22 14.01 34.81 18.80
CA THR A 22 14.09 33.56 18.02
C THR A 22 15.17 32.66 18.62
N ASN A 23 14.80 31.44 18.96
CA ASN A 23 15.69 30.45 19.56
C ASN A 23 15.33 29.03 19.06
N PRO A 24 16.29 28.09 19.04
CA PRO A 24 16.05 26.77 18.49
C PRO A 24 15.33 25.84 19.48
N ILE A 25 14.72 24.80 18.96
CA ILE A 25 14.34 23.61 19.74
C ILE A 25 15.62 22.94 20.23
N ALA A 26 15.69 22.69 21.53
CA ALA A 26 16.90 22.21 22.23
C ALA A 26 16.82 20.74 22.68
N SER A 27 15.65 20.10 22.60
CA SER A 27 15.49 18.68 22.88
C SER A 27 14.60 18.00 21.86
N GLY A 28 14.73 16.67 21.73
CA GLY A 28 13.99 15.86 20.77
C GLY A 28 14.05 14.38 21.12
N SER A 29 13.53 13.54 20.23
CA SER A 29 13.54 12.09 20.37
C SER A 29 14.96 11.53 20.45
N PRO A 30 15.21 10.52 21.29
CA PRO A 30 16.52 9.89 21.37
C PRO A 30 16.84 8.94 20.21
N ASP A 31 15.83 8.48 19.49
CA ASP A 31 15.90 7.38 18.51
C ASP A 31 15.13 7.61 17.22
N VAL A 32 14.24 8.62 17.15
CA VAL A 32 13.51 8.96 15.94
C VAL A 32 14.05 10.27 15.35
N ASN A 33 14.46 10.22 14.09
CA ASN A 33 14.99 11.36 13.36
C ASN A 33 14.14 11.70 12.14
N PHE A 34 14.02 12.99 11.85
CA PHE A 34 13.54 13.54 10.60
C PHE A 34 14.66 14.29 9.89
N ASP A 35 14.98 13.91 8.66
CA ASP A 35 16.12 14.43 7.89
C ASP A 35 17.46 14.40 8.67
N GLY A 36 17.66 13.35 9.45
CA GLY A 36 18.90 13.18 10.26
C GLY A 36 18.95 13.97 11.58
N LEU A 37 17.91 14.74 11.91
CA LEU A 37 17.81 15.49 13.17
C LEU A 37 16.75 14.88 14.08
N PRO A 38 16.96 14.82 15.42
CA PRO A 38 15.99 14.33 16.39
C PRO A 38 14.62 14.97 16.22
N ALA A 39 13.59 14.15 16.15
CA ALA A 39 12.21 14.61 16.02
C ALA A 39 11.74 15.34 17.27
N ALA A 40 11.11 16.50 17.13
CA ALA A 40 10.55 17.25 18.25
C ALA A 40 9.15 16.74 18.61
N ARG A 41 8.85 16.72 19.89
CA ARG A 41 7.61 16.16 20.46
C ARG A 41 7.01 17.09 21.50
N MET A 42 5.79 16.82 21.87
CA MET A 42 5.18 17.42 23.05
C MET A 42 6.11 17.24 24.27
N THR A 43 6.28 18.24 25.09
CA THR A 43 7.20 18.37 26.25
C THR A 43 8.67 18.62 25.93
N ASP A 44 9.13 18.43 24.70
CA ASP A 44 10.46 18.84 24.28
C ASP A 44 10.61 20.37 24.42
N LYS A 45 11.81 20.83 24.73
CA LYS A 45 12.06 22.24 25.10
C LYS A 45 12.77 23.01 24.01
N SER A 46 12.46 24.28 23.89
CA SER A 46 13.28 25.25 23.17
C SER A 46 14.43 25.76 24.07
N ALA A 47 15.42 26.39 23.45
CA ALA A 47 16.61 26.89 24.17
C ALA A 47 16.27 27.92 25.25
N CYS A 48 15.16 28.62 25.13
CA CYS A 48 14.67 29.53 26.17
C CYS A 48 13.97 28.79 27.35
N GLY A 49 14.00 27.46 27.38
CA GLY A 49 13.42 26.64 28.46
C GLY A 49 11.89 26.37 28.29
N SER A 50 11.24 26.89 27.27
CA SER A 50 9.81 26.66 27.06
C SER A 50 9.52 25.24 26.52
N PRO A 51 8.76 24.42 27.23
CA PRO A 51 8.30 23.15 26.69
C PRO A 51 7.21 23.36 25.62
N ILE A 52 7.16 22.47 24.63
CA ILE A 52 6.09 22.40 23.65
C ILE A 52 4.85 21.84 24.34
N THR A 53 3.72 22.56 24.26
CA THR A 53 2.51 22.25 25.03
C THR A 53 1.24 22.11 24.16
N GLY A 54 1.26 22.57 22.92
CA GLY A 54 0.05 22.57 22.08
C GLY A 54 0.34 22.67 20.60
N GLY A 55 -0.71 22.59 19.80
CA GLY A 55 -0.61 22.63 18.32
C GLY A 55 0.18 21.46 17.73
N VAL A 56 0.34 20.38 18.48
CA VAL A 56 1.03 19.14 18.08
C VAL A 56 0.07 18.23 17.31
N SER A 57 0.60 17.24 16.60
CA SER A 57 -0.21 16.23 15.91
C SER A 57 -1.09 15.45 16.89
N SER A 58 -2.34 15.21 16.50
CA SER A 58 -3.29 14.40 17.29
C SER A 58 -3.20 12.90 16.94
N THR A 59 -2.54 12.55 15.85
CA THR A 59 -2.54 11.18 15.28
C THR A 59 -1.14 10.56 15.19
N VAL A 60 -0.08 11.36 15.20
CA VAL A 60 1.29 10.89 15.11
C VAL A 60 1.98 11.01 16.46
N PHE A 61 2.49 9.87 16.94
CA PHE A 61 3.17 9.77 18.23
C PHE A 61 4.60 9.27 18.03
N ILE A 62 5.53 9.88 18.76
CA ILE A 62 6.96 9.52 18.77
C ILE A 62 7.33 9.22 20.22
N ASN A 63 7.72 7.98 20.52
CA ASN A 63 7.98 7.49 21.89
C ASN A 63 6.80 7.77 22.84
N GLY A 64 5.55 7.67 22.35
CA GLY A 64 4.33 7.92 23.12
C GLY A 64 3.96 9.39 23.33
N LEU A 65 4.73 10.34 22.77
CA LEU A 65 4.46 11.77 22.81
C LEU A 65 4.01 12.27 21.43
N ASN A 66 3.07 13.20 21.40
CA ASN A 66 2.57 13.78 20.15
C ASN A 66 3.70 14.49 19.38
N ALA A 67 3.79 14.22 18.08
CA ALA A 67 4.79 14.86 17.23
C ALA A 67 4.53 16.35 17.07
N ALA A 68 5.57 17.18 17.18
CA ALA A 68 5.49 18.60 16.95
C ALA A 68 5.68 18.95 15.46
N THR A 69 5.04 20.03 15.04
CA THR A 69 5.05 20.55 13.68
C THR A 69 5.28 22.07 13.68
N ILE A 70 5.46 22.68 12.53
CA ILE A 70 5.30 24.13 12.39
C ILE A 70 3.95 24.55 12.99
N ASP A 71 3.90 25.72 13.60
CA ASP A 71 2.76 26.29 14.36
C ASP A 71 2.48 25.60 15.71
N SER A 72 3.22 24.57 16.12
CA SER A 72 3.13 24.08 17.48
C SER A 72 3.57 25.17 18.47
N THR A 73 2.89 25.22 19.62
CA THR A 73 3.06 26.28 20.62
C THR A 73 3.73 25.77 21.88
N GLY A 74 4.47 26.62 22.55
CA GLY A 74 5.08 26.33 23.83
C GLY A 74 4.50 27.15 24.99
N ALA A 75 4.90 26.79 26.22
CA ALA A 75 4.41 27.36 27.46
C ALA A 75 4.63 28.89 27.59
N HIS A 76 5.63 29.43 26.93
CA HIS A 76 5.90 30.87 26.90
C HIS A 76 5.08 31.63 25.83
N GLY A 77 4.15 30.95 25.12
CA GLY A 77 3.47 31.48 23.95
C GLY A 77 4.34 31.52 22.71
N ASN A 78 5.50 30.87 22.74
CA ASN A 78 6.35 30.72 21.58
C ASN A 78 5.73 29.78 20.54
N ILE A 79 6.07 30.01 19.28
CA ILE A 79 5.56 29.25 18.14
C ILE A 79 6.75 28.69 17.35
N ILE A 80 6.65 27.44 16.91
CA ILE A 80 7.63 26.82 16.01
C ILE A 80 7.42 27.40 14.62
N ILE A 81 8.46 28.03 14.07
CA ILE A 81 8.41 28.75 12.78
C ILE A 81 9.21 28.10 11.66
N GLY A 82 9.86 26.95 11.94
CA GLY A 82 10.59 26.14 10.95
C GLY A 82 10.39 24.66 11.18
N GLY A 83 10.70 23.85 10.16
CA GLY A 83 10.54 22.41 10.22
C GLY A 83 11.17 21.71 9.01
N SER A 84 10.94 20.41 8.90
CA SER A 84 11.42 19.55 7.82
C SER A 84 10.91 20.02 6.45
N GLY A 85 11.77 19.99 5.45
CA GLY A 85 11.39 20.21 4.06
C GLY A 85 10.81 18.98 3.36
N THR A 86 10.97 17.79 3.96
CA THR A 86 10.60 16.50 3.35
C THR A 86 9.58 15.70 4.16
N VAL A 87 9.55 15.87 5.47
CA VAL A 87 8.64 15.15 6.37
C VAL A 87 7.44 16.03 6.71
N ILE A 88 6.28 15.61 6.25
CA ILE A 88 5.00 16.29 6.48
C ILE A 88 4.12 15.42 7.38
N ILE A 89 3.64 15.99 8.48
CA ILE A 89 2.72 15.34 9.42
C ILE A 89 1.32 15.90 9.19
N GLY A 90 0.36 15.02 8.91
CA GLY A 90 -1.06 15.38 8.74
C GLY A 90 -1.91 14.75 9.82
N ASP A 91 -2.88 15.50 10.35
CA ASP A 91 -3.80 15.04 11.40
C ASP A 91 -5.10 14.45 10.86
N THR A 92 -5.37 14.62 9.57
CA THR A 92 -6.57 14.07 8.94
C THR A 92 -6.21 12.88 8.07
N PHE A 93 -6.57 11.69 8.50
CA PHE A 93 -6.58 10.53 7.64
C PHE A 93 -7.82 10.60 6.74
N VAL A 94 -7.63 10.86 5.46
CA VAL A 94 -8.66 10.64 4.45
C VAL A 94 -8.32 9.31 3.80
N PRO A 95 -9.05 8.22 4.13
CA PRO A 95 -8.83 6.96 3.46
C PRO A 95 -9.06 7.17 1.96
N ALA A 96 -8.12 6.73 1.14
CA ALA A 96 -8.38 6.62 -0.29
C ALA A 96 -9.62 5.74 -0.48
N PRO A 97 -10.54 6.11 -1.39
CA PRO A 97 -11.67 5.25 -1.68
C PRO A 97 -11.11 3.87 -2.04
N PHE A 98 -11.59 2.84 -1.35
CA PHE A 98 -11.25 1.47 -1.68
C PHE A 98 -11.81 1.18 -3.08
N SER A 99 -10.95 1.24 -4.08
CA SER A 99 -11.26 0.65 -5.38
C SER A 99 -11.20 -0.85 -5.16
N GLY A 100 -12.34 -1.52 -5.13
CA GLY A 100 -12.39 -2.97 -5.10
C GLY A 100 -11.45 -3.49 -6.17
N LEU A 101 -10.62 -4.48 -5.83
CA LEU A 101 -9.82 -5.17 -6.82
C LEU A 101 -10.79 -5.65 -7.89
N LEU A 102 -10.64 -5.14 -9.12
CA LEU A 102 -11.35 -5.73 -10.25
C LEU A 102 -10.96 -7.21 -10.24
N PRO A 103 -11.93 -8.14 -10.25
CA PRO A 103 -11.58 -9.54 -10.37
C PRO A 103 -10.70 -9.67 -11.59
N MET A 104 -9.47 -10.15 -11.39
CA MET A 104 -8.60 -10.48 -12.52
C MET A 104 -9.36 -11.50 -13.36
N PRO A 105 -9.48 -11.29 -14.67
CA PRO A 105 -10.06 -12.30 -15.53
C PRO A 105 -9.22 -13.56 -15.36
N VAL A 106 -9.75 -14.53 -14.65
CA VAL A 106 -9.12 -15.84 -14.51
C VAL A 106 -9.42 -16.55 -15.83
N HIS A 107 -8.38 -16.63 -16.68
CA HIS A 107 -8.45 -17.44 -17.88
C HIS A 107 -8.08 -18.86 -17.51
N PHE A 108 -9.03 -19.75 -17.56
CA PHE A 108 -8.75 -21.19 -17.57
C PHE A 108 -8.45 -21.59 -19.01
N SER A 109 -7.26 -22.13 -19.25
CA SER A 109 -6.89 -22.64 -20.58
C SER A 109 -6.10 -23.93 -20.40
N ASP A 110 -6.50 -24.97 -21.09
CA ASP A 110 -5.83 -26.27 -21.05
C ASP A 110 -6.09 -27.05 -22.36
N LYS A 111 -5.26 -28.08 -22.58
CA LYS A 111 -5.45 -29.08 -23.63
C LYS A 111 -5.67 -30.43 -23.01
N LEU A 112 -6.63 -31.17 -23.53
CA LEU A 112 -6.86 -32.56 -23.11
C LEU A 112 -6.04 -33.49 -23.98
N LYS A 113 -5.48 -34.53 -23.37
CA LYS A 113 -4.77 -35.60 -24.10
C LYS A 113 -5.68 -36.80 -24.23
N LEU A 114 -5.94 -37.17 -25.47
CA LEU A 114 -6.71 -38.37 -25.78
C LEU A 114 -5.78 -39.59 -25.69
N ILE A 115 -6.19 -40.58 -24.91
CA ILE A 115 -5.45 -41.82 -24.66
C ILE A 115 -6.37 -43.01 -24.94
N ASN A 116 -5.91 -43.97 -25.67
CA ASN A 116 -6.63 -45.23 -25.88
C ASN A 116 -6.66 -46.03 -24.56
N GLU A 117 -7.85 -46.34 -24.08
CA GLU A 117 -8.03 -47.06 -22.81
C GLU A 117 -7.40 -48.44 -22.77
N THR A 118 -7.29 -49.13 -23.93
CA THR A 118 -6.76 -50.50 -24.01
C THR A 118 -5.25 -50.54 -24.09
N THR A 119 -4.66 -49.59 -24.84
CA THR A 119 -3.22 -49.59 -25.10
C THR A 119 -2.44 -48.62 -24.22
N GLY A 120 -3.11 -47.60 -23.66
CA GLY A 120 -2.50 -46.52 -22.89
C GLY A 120 -1.74 -45.51 -23.73
N GLU A 121 -1.83 -45.62 -25.08
CA GLU A 121 -1.08 -44.76 -25.99
C GLU A 121 -1.90 -43.54 -26.44
N PRO A 122 -1.23 -42.40 -26.78
CA PRO A 122 -1.89 -41.25 -27.33
C PRO A 122 -2.67 -41.58 -28.62
N MET A 123 -3.80 -40.93 -28.82
CA MET A 123 -4.63 -41.06 -30.03
C MET A 123 -4.42 -39.84 -30.96
N PRO A 124 -3.45 -39.85 -31.86
CA PRO A 124 -3.22 -38.79 -32.82
C PRO A 124 -4.22 -38.85 -33.98
N ASN A 125 -4.57 -37.69 -34.52
CA ASN A 125 -5.51 -37.52 -35.67
C ASN A 125 -6.88 -38.16 -35.48
N HIS A 126 -7.38 -38.19 -34.22
CA HIS A 126 -8.73 -38.67 -33.89
C HIS A 126 -9.71 -37.50 -33.75
N GLY A 127 -10.88 -37.68 -34.34
CA GLY A 127 -12.00 -36.75 -34.18
C GLY A 127 -12.50 -36.73 -32.76
N TYR A 128 -12.82 -35.55 -32.27
CA TYR A 128 -13.40 -35.35 -30.93
C TYR A 128 -14.41 -34.21 -30.96
N ALA A 129 -15.33 -34.23 -29.99
CA ALA A 129 -16.25 -33.13 -29.71
C ALA A 129 -16.22 -32.80 -28.25
N ILE A 130 -16.14 -31.50 -27.91
CA ILE A 130 -16.19 -30.99 -26.55
C ILE A 130 -17.51 -30.26 -26.34
N GLN A 131 -18.34 -30.76 -25.44
CA GLN A 131 -19.55 -30.07 -25.02
C GLN A 131 -19.26 -29.19 -23.81
N ARG A 132 -19.51 -27.90 -23.95
CA ARG A 132 -19.39 -26.88 -22.91
C ARG A 132 -20.57 -26.93 -21.93
N ALA A 133 -20.44 -26.26 -20.78
CA ALA A 133 -21.48 -26.14 -19.78
C ALA A 133 -22.74 -25.41 -20.29
N ASP A 134 -22.61 -24.53 -21.25
CA ASP A 134 -23.71 -23.82 -21.91
C ASP A 134 -24.42 -24.67 -23.01
N GLY A 135 -23.93 -25.89 -23.24
CA GLY A 135 -24.46 -26.80 -24.28
C GLY A 135 -23.83 -26.63 -25.66
N SER A 136 -22.96 -25.65 -25.86
CA SER A 136 -22.23 -25.49 -27.12
C SER A 136 -21.28 -26.66 -27.35
N ILE A 137 -21.05 -27.00 -28.64
CA ILE A 137 -20.19 -28.11 -29.05
C ILE A 137 -19.05 -27.54 -29.91
N GLU A 138 -17.80 -27.87 -29.53
CA GLU A 138 -16.60 -27.59 -30.29
C GLU A 138 -16.03 -28.90 -30.83
N GLU A 139 -15.93 -29.02 -32.17
CA GLU A 139 -15.35 -30.21 -32.79
C GLU A 139 -13.91 -29.96 -33.22
N GLY A 140 -13.11 -31.01 -33.22
CA GLY A 140 -11.72 -30.94 -33.62
C GLY A 140 -11.09 -32.30 -33.89
N VAL A 141 -9.83 -32.26 -34.28
CA VAL A 141 -9.01 -33.46 -34.51
C VAL A 141 -7.76 -33.32 -33.61
N SER A 142 -7.39 -34.36 -32.88
CA SER A 142 -6.21 -34.35 -32.02
C SER A 142 -4.92 -34.21 -32.85
N ASP A 143 -3.94 -33.55 -32.26
CA ASP A 143 -2.65 -33.32 -32.89
C ASP A 143 -1.80 -34.63 -32.91
N ALA A 144 -0.57 -34.54 -33.46
CA ALA A 144 0.34 -35.69 -33.59
C ALA A 144 0.73 -36.32 -32.24
N GLN A 145 0.54 -35.61 -31.13
CA GLN A 145 0.78 -36.05 -29.76
C GLN A 145 -0.48 -36.48 -29.02
N GLY A 146 -1.65 -36.40 -29.68
CA GLY A 146 -2.95 -36.76 -29.13
C GLY A 146 -3.64 -35.65 -28.33
N PHE A 147 -3.18 -34.41 -28.42
CA PHE A 147 -3.83 -33.29 -27.71
C PHE A 147 -4.97 -32.64 -28.51
N THR A 148 -5.99 -32.19 -27.81
CA THR A 148 -7.03 -31.34 -28.35
C THR A 148 -6.50 -29.94 -28.67
N HIS A 149 -7.32 -29.08 -29.32
CA HIS A 149 -7.05 -27.64 -29.36
C HIS A 149 -7.06 -27.03 -27.94
N MET A 150 -6.57 -25.81 -27.79
CA MET A 150 -6.60 -25.09 -26.54
C MET A 150 -8.04 -24.75 -26.18
N ILE A 151 -8.52 -25.26 -25.06
CA ILE A 151 -9.84 -24.96 -24.50
C ILE A 151 -9.67 -23.78 -23.55
N SER A 152 -10.36 -22.68 -23.75
CA SER A 152 -10.27 -21.48 -22.90
C SER A 152 -11.66 -21.09 -22.37
N SER A 153 -11.70 -20.71 -21.10
CA SER A 153 -12.91 -20.20 -20.45
C SER A 153 -12.58 -19.08 -19.46
N HIS A 154 -13.49 -18.14 -19.26
CA HIS A 154 -13.39 -17.10 -18.24
C HIS A 154 -13.82 -17.57 -16.85
N LEU A 155 -14.50 -18.69 -16.77
CA LEU A 155 -14.97 -19.32 -15.53
C LEU A 155 -14.63 -20.79 -15.56
N ALA A 156 -14.39 -21.37 -14.38
CA ALA A 156 -14.29 -22.83 -14.28
C ALA A 156 -15.62 -23.47 -14.70
N GLU A 157 -15.56 -24.38 -15.66
CA GLU A 157 -16.73 -25.07 -16.20
C GLU A 157 -16.50 -26.58 -16.31
N ASN A 158 -17.58 -27.34 -16.25
CA ASN A 158 -17.55 -28.75 -16.56
C ASN A 158 -17.71 -28.96 -18.06
N ILE A 159 -16.81 -29.69 -18.65
CA ILE A 159 -16.87 -30.06 -20.07
C ILE A 159 -17.07 -31.56 -20.20
N LYS A 160 -17.68 -32.00 -21.28
CA LYS A 160 -17.76 -33.40 -21.68
C LYS A 160 -17.00 -33.60 -22.97
N LEU A 161 -16.14 -34.59 -22.99
CA LEU A 161 -15.36 -34.98 -24.16
C LEU A 161 -15.98 -36.24 -24.78
N PHE A 162 -16.22 -36.19 -26.07
CA PHE A 162 -16.63 -37.32 -26.89
C PHE A 162 -15.51 -37.57 -27.90
N VAL A 163 -15.17 -38.82 -28.11
CA VAL A 163 -14.13 -39.24 -29.07
C VAL A 163 -14.84 -40.15 -30.10
N GLU A 164 -14.54 -39.95 -31.37
CA GLU A 164 -15.00 -40.82 -32.44
C GLU A 164 -14.23 -42.17 -32.38
N ASP A 165 -14.99 -43.28 -32.58
CA ASP A 165 -14.45 -44.64 -32.64
C ASP A 165 -13.71 -44.89 -33.94
#